data_695c8af5f28e35d5b8ed252d089982a1
#
_entry.id   695c8af5f28e35d5b8ed252d089982a1
#
_cell.length_a   1.000
_cell.length_b   1.000
_cell.length_c   1.000
_cell.angle_alpha   90.00
_cell.angle_beta   90.00
_cell.angle_gamma   90.00
#
_symmetry.space_group_name_H-M   'P 1'
#
loop_
_entity.id
_entity.type
_entity.pdbx_description
1 polymer ?
#
loop_
_entity_poly.entity_id
_entity_poly.type
_entity_poly.pdbx_seq_one_letter_code
_entity_poly.pdbx_strand_id
1 'polypeptide(L)'
;MKDFVAIDFETANRERTSICSVGLVRVENGDIREKIYRLIRPYPDYYSSWNTRIHGLTYRDTAHAAPFPEVWADISPELAGLPLVAHNSPFDEGCLKAAFRQYGMAYPDYRFFCTCRASRRVFGRELPNHQLQTVAARCGFDLRDHHHALADAEACAWIARLIPVSYTHLRAH
;
A
#
# COMPACT_ATOMS: atom_id res chain seq x y z
N MET A 1 -10.16 12.46 -3.64
CA MET A 1 -10.77 12.01 -2.36
C MET A 1 -10.33 12.92 -1.23
N LYS A 2 -11.16 13.06 -0.20
CA LYS A 2 -10.85 13.91 0.97
C LYS A 2 -10.64 13.12 2.26
N ASP A 3 -11.27 11.96 2.39
CA ASP A 3 -11.21 11.12 3.59
C ASP A 3 -10.85 9.71 3.16
N PHE A 4 -9.64 9.28 3.47
CA PHE A 4 -9.11 7.95 3.10
C PHE A 4 -7.81 7.65 3.81
N VAL A 5 -7.38 6.40 3.74
CA VAL A 5 -6.02 5.98 4.14
C VAL A 5 -5.32 5.38 2.93
N ALA A 6 -4.22 6.00 2.51
CA ALA A 6 -3.32 5.40 1.53
C ALA A 6 -2.48 4.32 2.21
N ILE A 7 -2.34 3.19 1.55
CA ILE A 7 -1.60 2.04 2.07
C ILE A 7 -0.66 1.48 1.00
N ASP A 8 0.51 1.04 1.44
CA ASP A 8 1.46 0.33 0.60
C ASP A 8 2.16 -0.75 1.43
N PHE A 9 2.27 -1.96 0.85
CA PHE A 9 2.99 -3.09 1.43
C PHE A 9 4.22 -3.42 0.60
N GLU A 10 5.31 -3.81 1.27
CA GLU A 10 6.43 -4.51 0.64
C GLU A 10 6.44 -5.96 1.11
N THR A 11 6.81 -6.87 0.22
CA THR A 11 6.88 -8.30 0.52
C THR A 11 8.33 -8.81 0.45
N ALA A 12 8.67 -9.75 1.34
CA ALA A 12 10.01 -10.32 1.42
C ALA A 12 10.32 -11.29 0.28
N ASN A 13 9.29 -11.98 -0.23
CA ASN A 13 9.40 -12.98 -1.27
C ASN A 13 8.13 -13.02 -2.13
N ARG A 14 8.04 -14.00 -3.03
CA ARG A 14 6.89 -14.14 -3.95
C ARG A 14 5.55 -14.42 -3.28
N GLU A 15 5.56 -14.87 -2.02
CA GLU A 15 4.33 -15.17 -1.30
C GLU A 15 3.69 -13.87 -0.80
N ARG A 16 2.41 -13.66 -1.09
CA ARG A 16 1.70 -12.45 -0.67
C ARG A 16 1.57 -12.31 0.85
N THR A 17 1.66 -13.42 1.57
CA THR A 17 1.69 -13.45 3.04
C THR A 17 2.96 -12.85 3.63
N SER A 18 4.03 -12.71 2.83
CA SER A 18 5.36 -12.30 3.29
C SER A 18 5.52 -10.78 3.44
N ILE A 19 4.48 -10.09 3.89
CA ILE A 19 4.54 -8.66 4.16
C ILE A 19 5.70 -8.37 5.12
N CYS A 20 6.63 -7.50 4.73
CA CYS A 20 7.78 -7.12 5.53
C CYS A 20 7.81 -5.64 5.93
N SER A 21 7.01 -4.82 5.30
CA SER A 21 6.80 -3.43 5.73
C SER A 21 5.44 -2.92 5.29
N VAL A 22 4.96 -1.90 5.98
CA VAL A 22 3.71 -1.20 5.66
C VAL A 22 3.88 0.30 5.87
N GLY A 23 3.36 1.06 4.92
CA GLY A 23 3.18 2.50 5.01
C GLY A 23 1.71 2.87 4.99
N LEU A 24 1.28 3.73 5.89
CA LEU A 24 -0.07 4.30 5.95
C LEU A 24 0.00 5.81 5.97
N VAL A 25 -0.86 6.45 5.20
CA VAL A 25 -1.07 7.90 5.25
C VAL A 25 -2.56 8.17 5.38
N ARG A 26 -2.99 8.63 6.55
CA ARG A 26 -4.39 8.99 6.78
C ARG A 26 -4.63 10.44 6.36
N VAL A 27 -5.64 10.62 5.53
CA VAL A 27 -6.08 11.93 5.03
C VAL A 27 -7.53 12.16 5.46
N GLU A 28 -7.80 13.30 6.08
CA GLU A 28 -9.13 13.73 6.45
C GLU A 28 -9.33 15.20 6.07
N ASN A 29 -10.48 15.51 5.48
CA ASN A 29 -10.77 16.83 4.92
C ASN A 29 -9.70 17.33 3.93
N GLY A 30 -9.07 16.41 3.21
CA GLY A 30 -8.01 16.72 2.26
C GLY A 30 -6.62 16.95 2.87
N ASP A 31 -6.49 16.89 4.20
CA ASP A 31 -5.23 17.12 4.91
C ASP A 31 -4.65 15.82 5.47
N ILE A 32 -3.33 15.70 5.43
CA ILE A 32 -2.62 14.56 6.06
C ILE A 32 -2.71 14.71 7.57
N ARG A 33 -3.28 13.71 8.24
CA ARG A 33 -3.44 13.66 9.71
C ARG A 33 -2.43 12.76 10.38
N GLU A 34 -2.02 11.67 9.73
CA GLU A 34 -1.12 10.69 10.32
C GLU A 34 -0.31 10.02 9.22
N LYS A 35 0.95 9.73 9.54
CA LYS A 35 1.85 8.91 8.72
C LYS A 35 2.45 7.83 9.58
N ILE A 36 2.36 6.59 9.13
CA ILE A 36 2.84 5.42 9.87
C ILE A 36 3.73 4.58 8.97
N TYR A 37 4.86 4.16 9.51
CA TYR A 37 5.73 3.16 8.91
C TYR A 37 6.04 2.10 9.94
N ARG A 38 5.89 0.81 9.56
CA ARG A 38 6.25 -0.32 10.41
C ARG A 38 6.97 -1.38 9.60
N LEU A 39 8.01 -1.95 10.21
CA LEU A 39 8.60 -3.20 9.76
C LEU A 39 7.79 -4.36 10.33
N ILE A 40 7.71 -5.45 9.56
CA ILE A 40 6.96 -6.64 9.91
C ILE A 40 7.85 -7.86 9.67
N ARG A 41 7.91 -8.78 10.64
CA ARG A 41 8.55 -10.07 10.40
C ARG A 41 7.70 -10.86 9.40
N PRO A 42 8.23 -11.18 8.20
CA PRO A 42 7.44 -11.81 7.16
C PRO A 42 7.15 -13.28 7.44
N TYR A 43 6.12 -13.81 6.80
CA TYR A 43 5.83 -15.24 6.77
C TYR A 43 5.50 -15.67 5.33
N PRO A 44 6.22 -16.65 4.76
CA PRO A 44 7.42 -17.31 5.30
C PRO A 44 8.60 -16.34 5.44
N ASP A 45 9.43 -16.58 6.46
CA ASP A 45 10.50 -15.65 6.88
C ASP A 45 11.80 -15.91 6.10
N TYR A 46 11.76 -15.62 4.81
CA TYR A 46 12.95 -15.58 3.97
C TYR A 46 12.82 -14.43 2.96
N TYR A 47 13.94 -13.91 2.52
CA TYR A 47 14.00 -12.85 1.51
C TYR A 47 14.52 -13.39 0.18
N SER A 48 13.76 -13.14 -0.90
CA SER A 48 14.28 -13.38 -2.24
C SER A 48 15.20 -12.22 -2.65
N SER A 49 16.24 -12.53 -3.42
CA SER A 49 17.14 -11.48 -3.94
C SER A 49 16.40 -10.50 -4.84
N TRP A 50 15.36 -10.94 -5.54
CA TRP A 50 14.52 -10.11 -6.39
C TRP A 50 13.79 -9.04 -5.57
N ASN A 51 13.11 -9.46 -4.49
CA ASN A 51 12.37 -8.54 -3.63
C ASN A 51 13.30 -7.55 -2.91
N THR A 52 14.42 -8.04 -2.35
CA THR A 52 15.43 -7.19 -1.71
C THR A 52 16.00 -6.15 -2.68
N ARG A 53 16.20 -6.53 -3.94
CA ARG A 53 16.68 -5.59 -4.97
C ARG A 53 15.68 -4.47 -5.22
N ILE A 54 14.39 -4.72 -5.05
CA ILE A 54 13.34 -3.73 -5.25
C ILE A 54 13.28 -2.75 -4.07
N HIS A 55 13.14 -3.25 -2.83
CA HIS A 55 12.86 -2.39 -1.66
C HIS A 55 14.05 -2.22 -0.71
N GLY A 56 15.13 -2.97 -0.89
CA GLY A 56 16.34 -2.84 -0.08
C GLY A 56 16.30 -3.50 1.29
N LEU A 57 15.16 -4.04 1.72
CA LEU A 57 15.04 -4.73 3.00
C LEU A 57 15.63 -6.14 2.93
N THR A 58 16.23 -6.56 4.04
CA THR A 58 16.83 -7.87 4.22
C THR A 58 16.31 -8.53 5.49
N TYR A 59 16.65 -9.81 5.68
CA TYR A 59 16.34 -10.54 6.90
C TYR A 59 16.75 -9.79 8.18
N ARG A 60 17.91 -9.09 8.14
CA ARG A 60 18.40 -8.33 9.31
C ARG A 60 17.47 -7.21 9.72
N ASP A 61 16.80 -6.58 8.77
CA ASP A 61 15.91 -5.44 9.04
C ASP A 61 14.66 -5.85 9.81
N THR A 62 14.17 -7.09 9.60
CA THR A 62 12.91 -7.54 10.18
C THR A 62 13.03 -8.73 11.12
N ALA A 63 14.25 -9.22 11.39
CA ALA A 63 14.49 -10.39 12.25
C ALA A 63 13.90 -10.22 13.66
N HIS A 64 13.88 -9.01 14.18
CA HIS A 64 13.34 -8.68 15.51
C HIS A 64 12.02 -7.89 15.44
N ALA A 65 11.44 -7.74 14.25
CA ALA A 65 10.15 -7.09 14.10
C ALA A 65 9.01 -8.01 14.56
N ALA A 66 7.90 -7.41 14.99
CA ALA A 66 6.71 -8.14 15.34
C ALA A 66 6.06 -8.76 14.08
N PRO A 67 5.36 -9.89 14.22
CA PRO A 67 4.61 -10.49 13.11
C PRO A 67 3.38 -9.65 12.75
N PHE A 68 2.82 -9.94 11.58
CA PHE A 68 1.69 -9.16 11.03
C PHE A 68 0.52 -8.96 12.01
N PRO A 69 0.01 -9.97 12.74
CA PRO A 69 -1.14 -9.76 13.63
C PRO A 69 -0.90 -8.69 14.70
N GLU A 70 0.31 -8.66 15.30
CA GLU A 70 0.65 -7.67 16.31
C GLU A 70 0.74 -6.26 15.71
N VAL A 71 1.42 -6.13 14.57
CA VAL A 71 1.55 -4.83 13.91
C VAL A 71 0.18 -4.34 13.46
N TRP A 72 -0.63 -5.21 12.87
CA TRP A 72 -1.96 -4.81 12.38
C TRP A 72 -2.89 -4.40 13.51
N ALA A 73 -2.86 -5.10 14.66
CA ALA A 73 -3.62 -4.70 15.84
C ALA A 73 -3.22 -3.31 16.34
N ASP A 74 -1.93 -2.97 16.25
CA ASP A 74 -1.41 -1.67 16.67
C ASP A 74 -1.82 -0.53 15.72
N ILE A 75 -1.76 -0.75 14.41
CA ILE A 75 -1.97 0.32 13.42
C ILE A 75 -3.40 0.40 12.87
N SER A 76 -4.17 -0.69 12.92
CA SER A 76 -5.52 -0.73 12.33
C SER A 76 -6.51 0.28 12.92
N PRO A 77 -6.42 0.70 14.19
CA PRO A 77 -7.27 1.80 14.68
C PRO A 77 -7.12 3.10 13.88
N GLU A 78 -5.94 3.35 13.29
CA GLU A 78 -5.70 4.53 12.46
C GLU A 78 -6.44 4.51 11.12
N LEU A 79 -6.99 3.37 10.71
CA LEU A 79 -7.83 3.29 9.52
C LEU A 79 -9.17 4.03 9.71
N ALA A 80 -9.65 4.12 10.96
CA ALA A 80 -10.82 4.91 11.36
C ALA A 80 -12.09 4.66 10.53
N GLY A 81 -12.24 3.44 9.97
CA GLY A 81 -13.37 3.08 9.10
C GLY A 81 -13.33 3.74 7.72
N LEU A 82 -12.23 4.40 7.37
CA LEU A 82 -12.07 5.09 6.09
C LEU A 82 -11.77 4.10 4.94
N PRO A 83 -12.09 4.47 3.69
CA PRO A 83 -11.68 3.67 2.55
C PRO A 83 -10.16 3.64 2.41
N LEU A 84 -9.63 2.52 1.90
CA LEU A 84 -8.22 2.32 1.62
C LEU A 84 -7.93 2.65 0.16
N VAL A 85 -6.80 3.29 -0.09
CA VAL A 85 -6.34 3.63 -1.43
C VAL A 85 -4.93 3.09 -1.62
N ALA A 86 -4.71 2.40 -2.73
CA ALA A 86 -3.39 1.90 -3.09
C ALA A 86 -3.12 2.10 -4.57
N HIS A 87 -1.85 2.18 -4.95
CA HIS A 87 -1.46 2.22 -6.35
C HIS A 87 -1.25 0.80 -6.85
N ASN A 88 -2.11 0.32 -7.75
CA ASN A 88 -2.27 -1.08 -8.10
C ASN A 88 -2.87 -1.89 -6.93
N SER A 89 -4.01 -1.45 -6.45
CA SER A 89 -4.68 -1.96 -5.26
C SER A 89 -4.92 -3.47 -5.21
N PRO A 90 -5.07 -4.22 -6.34
CA PRO A 90 -5.18 -5.68 -6.27
C PRO A 90 -4.00 -6.36 -5.58
N PHE A 91 -2.80 -5.79 -5.68
CA PHE A 91 -1.63 -6.32 -4.98
C PHE A 91 -1.76 -6.16 -3.47
N ASP A 92 -1.97 -4.94 -2.99
CA ASP A 92 -2.05 -4.65 -1.55
C ASP A 92 -3.27 -5.31 -0.89
N GLU A 93 -4.41 -5.28 -1.56
CA GLU A 93 -5.61 -6.00 -1.11
C GLU A 93 -5.34 -7.50 -1.03
N GLY A 94 -4.66 -8.07 -2.04
CA GLY A 94 -4.29 -9.48 -2.06
C GLY A 94 -3.35 -9.85 -0.94
N CYS A 95 -2.35 -9.01 -0.62
CA CYS A 95 -1.45 -9.20 0.51
C CYS A 95 -2.20 -9.17 1.84
N LEU A 96 -3.08 -8.19 2.02
CA LEU A 96 -3.87 -8.04 3.25
C LEU A 96 -4.79 -9.25 3.48
N LYS A 97 -5.53 -9.66 2.46
CA LYS A 97 -6.39 -10.85 2.54
C LYS A 97 -5.60 -12.13 2.82
N ALA A 98 -4.44 -12.29 2.16
CA ALA A 98 -3.58 -13.45 2.37
C ALA A 98 -3.04 -13.50 3.80
N ALA A 99 -2.61 -12.37 4.36
CA ALA A 99 -2.13 -12.29 5.73
C ALA A 99 -3.24 -12.63 6.74
N PHE A 100 -4.44 -12.07 6.56
CA PHE A 100 -5.59 -12.40 7.42
C PHE A 100 -5.91 -13.89 7.38
N ARG A 101 -5.89 -14.50 6.20
CA ARG A 101 -6.14 -15.94 6.04
C ARG A 101 -5.04 -16.77 6.72
N GLN A 102 -3.77 -16.39 6.54
CA GLN A 102 -2.62 -17.09 7.12
C GLN A 102 -2.70 -17.17 8.63
N TYR A 103 -3.17 -16.10 9.27
CA TYR A 103 -3.23 -16.03 10.73
C TYR A 103 -4.64 -16.28 11.28
N GLY A 104 -5.56 -16.80 10.47
CA GLY A 104 -6.92 -17.13 10.92
C GLY A 104 -7.72 -15.94 11.45
N MET A 105 -7.46 -14.75 10.91
CA MET A 105 -8.14 -13.52 11.32
C MET A 105 -9.39 -13.27 10.45
N ALA A 106 -10.47 -12.80 11.08
CA ALA A 106 -11.66 -12.38 10.36
C ALA A 106 -11.37 -11.10 9.55
N TYR A 107 -11.53 -11.17 8.23
CA TYR A 107 -11.28 -10.04 7.35
C TYR A 107 -12.46 -9.05 7.40
N PRO A 108 -12.22 -7.80 7.83
CA PRO A 108 -13.23 -6.75 7.74
C PRO A 108 -13.51 -6.42 6.27
N ASP A 109 -14.65 -5.78 6.04
CA ASP A 109 -15.06 -5.43 4.68
C ASP A 109 -14.34 -4.14 4.22
N TYR A 110 -13.01 -4.19 4.12
CA TYR A 110 -12.21 -3.07 3.63
C TYR A 110 -12.55 -2.76 2.17
N ARG A 111 -12.79 -1.48 1.90
CA ARG A 111 -13.03 -1.00 0.54
C ARG A 111 -11.75 -0.41 -0.02
N PHE A 112 -11.26 -0.98 -1.12
CA PHE A 112 -10.07 -0.51 -1.80
C PHE A 112 -10.39 0.30 -3.05
N PHE A 113 -9.66 1.40 -3.20
CA PHE A 113 -9.67 2.28 -4.36
C PHE A 113 -8.28 2.26 -4.99
N CYS A 114 -8.18 2.37 -6.32
CA CYS A 114 -6.92 2.21 -7.05
C CYS A 114 -6.56 3.46 -7.82
N THR A 115 -5.46 4.11 -7.43
CA THR A 115 -4.93 5.29 -8.13
C THR A 115 -4.33 4.93 -9.49
N CYS A 116 -3.81 3.72 -9.68
CA CYS A 116 -3.31 3.26 -10.98
C CYS A 116 -4.44 3.18 -12.01
N ARG A 117 -5.59 2.63 -11.66
CA ARG A 117 -6.77 2.60 -12.53
C ARG A 117 -7.32 3.99 -12.80
N ALA A 118 -7.34 4.83 -11.75
CA ALA A 118 -7.76 6.22 -11.90
C ALA A 118 -6.86 6.98 -12.87
N SER A 119 -5.55 6.82 -12.77
CA SER A 119 -4.59 7.47 -13.67
C SER A 119 -4.78 7.04 -15.14
N ARG A 120 -5.07 5.77 -15.38
CA ARG A 120 -5.36 5.28 -16.73
C ARG A 120 -6.59 5.94 -17.34
N ARG A 121 -7.63 6.20 -16.54
CA ARG A 121 -8.83 6.91 -16.98
C ARG A 121 -8.58 8.38 -17.24
N VAL A 122 -7.82 9.05 -16.36
CA VAL A 122 -7.61 10.49 -16.42
C VAL A 122 -6.57 10.85 -17.48
N PHE A 123 -5.44 10.17 -17.52
CA PHE A 123 -4.30 10.51 -18.36
C PHE A 123 -4.19 9.65 -19.61
N GLY A 124 -4.70 8.42 -19.59
CA GLY A 124 -4.68 7.53 -20.75
C GLY A 124 -3.29 7.43 -21.37
N ARG A 125 -3.22 7.73 -22.67
CA ARG A 125 -1.98 7.66 -23.47
C ARG A 125 -1.04 8.87 -23.31
N GLU A 126 -1.42 9.88 -22.53
CA GLU A 126 -0.53 10.99 -22.22
C GLU A 126 0.71 10.55 -21.43
N LEU A 127 0.60 9.44 -20.69
CA LEU A 127 1.71 8.88 -19.94
C LEU A 127 2.27 7.63 -20.62
N PRO A 128 3.61 7.45 -20.62
CA PRO A 128 4.25 6.25 -21.19
C PRO A 128 3.90 4.96 -20.43
N ASN A 129 3.60 5.09 -19.14
CA ASN A 129 3.13 4.02 -18.26
C ASN A 129 2.34 4.65 -17.10
N HIS A 130 1.73 3.81 -16.27
CA HIS A 130 0.99 4.25 -15.09
C HIS A 130 1.62 3.72 -13.79
N GLN A 131 2.94 3.56 -13.78
CA GLN A 131 3.71 3.27 -12.58
C GLN A 131 3.62 4.45 -11.60
N LEU A 132 3.78 4.16 -10.31
CA LEU A 132 3.59 5.14 -9.26
C LEU A 132 4.46 6.40 -9.46
N GLN A 133 5.75 6.24 -9.75
CA GLN A 133 6.65 7.37 -9.96
C GLN A 133 6.26 8.23 -11.16
N THR A 134 5.77 7.62 -12.24
CA THR A 134 5.34 8.34 -13.43
C THR A 134 4.09 9.18 -13.13
N VAL A 135 3.10 8.59 -12.49
CA VAL A 135 1.85 9.27 -12.14
C VAL A 135 2.10 10.34 -11.08
N ALA A 136 2.91 10.04 -10.07
CA ALA A 136 3.28 11.00 -9.03
C ALA A 136 3.95 12.25 -9.63
N ALA A 137 4.92 12.07 -10.52
CA ALA A 137 5.60 13.16 -11.21
C ALA A 137 4.60 14.01 -12.04
N ARG A 138 3.69 13.37 -12.76
CA ARG A 138 2.63 14.06 -13.53
C ARG A 138 1.71 14.88 -12.61
N CYS A 139 1.50 14.44 -11.38
CA CYS A 139 0.72 15.14 -10.36
C CYS A 139 1.55 16.14 -9.54
N GLY A 140 2.81 16.37 -9.88
CA GLY A 140 3.67 17.33 -9.21
C GLY A 140 4.31 16.86 -7.91
N PHE A 141 4.36 15.55 -7.68
CA PHE A 141 5.00 14.95 -6.52
C PHE A 141 6.36 14.32 -6.90
N ASP A 142 7.42 14.71 -6.18
CA ASP A 142 8.76 14.17 -6.36
C ASP A 142 8.98 12.95 -5.46
N LEU A 143 8.77 11.75 -6.03
CA LEU A 143 8.97 10.49 -5.34
C LEU A 143 10.44 10.07 -5.42
N ARG A 144 11.20 10.31 -4.33
CA ARG A 144 12.65 10.03 -4.27
C ARG A 144 12.97 8.64 -3.77
N ASP A 145 12.26 8.16 -2.75
CA ASP A 145 12.47 6.86 -2.11
C ASP A 145 11.46 5.82 -2.59
N HIS A 146 11.35 5.67 -3.92
CA HIS A 146 10.45 4.66 -4.50
C HIS A 146 10.78 3.26 -3.98
N HIS A 147 9.72 2.47 -3.69
CA HIS A 147 9.77 1.17 -3.00
C HIS A 147 10.10 1.22 -1.50
N HIS A 148 10.07 2.41 -0.89
CA HIS A 148 9.89 2.55 0.54
C HIS A 148 8.38 2.68 0.82
N ALA A 149 7.83 1.80 1.65
CA ALA A 149 6.37 1.68 1.80
C ALA A 149 5.70 3.00 2.21
N LEU A 150 6.29 3.77 3.12
CA LEU A 150 5.72 5.07 3.51
C LEU A 150 5.83 6.09 2.38
N ALA A 151 6.97 6.17 1.70
CA ALA A 151 7.14 7.11 0.58
C ALA A 151 6.15 6.80 -0.55
N ASP A 152 5.92 5.54 -0.85
CA ASP A 152 4.96 5.10 -1.86
C ASP A 152 3.52 5.39 -1.42
N ALA A 153 3.19 5.19 -0.15
CA ALA A 153 1.88 5.57 0.39
C ALA A 153 1.65 7.09 0.34
N GLU A 154 2.68 7.90 0.60
CA GLU A 154 2.60 9.36 0.47
C GLU A 154 2.34 9.80 -0.97
N ALA A 155 3.04 9.21 -1.93
CA ALA A 155 2.82 9.47 -3.35
C ALA A 155 1.40 9.08 -3.77
N CYS A 156 0.93 7.91 -3.33
CA CYS A 156 -0.43 7.46 -3.57
C CYS A 156 -1.47 8.42 -2.98
N ALA A 157 -1.26 8.90 -1.75
CA ALA A 157 -2.14 9.87 -1.10
C ALA A 157 -2.19 11.18 -1.89
N TRP A 158 -1.06 11.66 -2.38
CA TRP A 158 -0.99 12.86 -3.21
C TRP A 158 -1.83 12.72 -4.48
N ILE A 159 -1.66 11.61 -5.20
CA ILE A 159 -2.42 11.32 -6.41
C ILE A 159 -3.94 11.26 -6.11
N ALA A 160 -4.32 10.54 -5.05
CA ALA A 160 -5.73 10.36 -4.68
C ALA A 160 -6.43 11.67 -4.28
N ARG A 161 -5.67 12.68 -3.85
CA ARG A 161 -6.20 14.01 -3.55
C ARG A 161 -6.46 14.84 -4.81
N LEU A 162 -5.72 14.59 -5.89
CA LEU A 162 -5.72 15.42 -7.09
C LEU A 162 -6.59 14.89 -8.22
N ILE A 163 -6.65 13.57 -8.42
CA ILE A 163 -7.43 12.98 -9.51
C ILE A 163 -8.66 12.25 -8.99
N PRO A 164 -9.75 12.17 -9.78
CA PRO A 164 -10.93 11.42 -9.39
C PRO A 164 -10.62 9.92 -9.26
N VAL A 165 -10.88 9.36 -8.07
CA VAL A 165 -10.71 7.92 -7.79
C VAL A 165 -12.07 7.36 -7.41
N SER A 166 -12.51 6.33 -8.13
CA SER A 166 -13.77 5.64 -7.86
C SER A 166 -13.53 4.25 -7.31
N TYR A 167 -14.53 3.75 -6.57
CA TYR A 167 -14.48 2.42 -5.99
C TYR A 167 -14.25 1.35 -7.05
N THR A 168 -13.30 0.46 -6.79
CA THR A 168 -13.00 -0.66 -7.67
C THR A 168 -13.69 -1.92 -7.16
N HIS A 169 -14.90 -2.19 -7.65
CA HIS A 169 -15.48 -3.52 -7.52
C HIS A 169 -14.73 -4.46 -8.46
N LEU A 170 -14.04 -5.45 -7.90
CA LEU A 170 -13.69 -6.63 -8.68
C LEU A 170 -15.04 -7.32 -8.98
N ARG A 171 -15.52 -7.18 -10.22
CA ARG A 171 -16.58 -8.09 -10.68
C ARG A 171 -15.99 -9.49 -10.59
N ALA A 172 -16.57 -10.30 -9.73
CA ALA A 172 -16.34 -11.73 -9.76
C ALA A 172 -16.79 -12.22 -11.15
N HIS A 173 -15.86 -12.72 -11.92
CA HIS A 173 -16.12 -13.54 -13.11
C HIS A 173 -16.03 -14.99 -12.69
#